data_11cf79a94b75ec911f31e04bc9292577
#
_entry.id   11cf79a94b75ec911f31e04bc9292577
#
_cell.length_a   1.000
_cell.length_b   1.000
_cell.length_c   1.000
_cell.angle_alpha   90.00
_cell.angle_beta   90.00
_cell.angle_gamma   90.00
#
_symmetry.space_group_name_H-M   'P 1'
#
loop_
_entity.id
_entity.type
_entity.pdbx_description
1 polymer ?
#
loop_
_entity_poly.entity_id
_entity_poly.type
_entity_poly.pdbx_seq_one_letter_code
_entity_poly.pdbx_strand_id
1 'polypeptide(L)'
;LLIALKDIRQRLRDKSFYLWGIIAPLGLAAIFSLLFGGLASGEFDFTYAVADEDGGVQARAFVEQVLRPLGESGTFTIRDAASAEEARALAESGEVDAAFVIPPGFSSAAASPTGESSIEVWANIDSPIAGLAGGSIASQFVGRINTARIAVYTYFGLERRIPEDGEEVALAERAAAMPAAVELIPAPENTKELGSKTHFAAGMAILFIFLTVQFGVLGLLEERTNGTMARLLAASIARRSIVAGKALTSFILGIVSM
;
A
#
# COMPACT_ATOMS: atom_id res chain seq x y z
N LEU A 1 -6.87 16.01 -41.95
CA LEU A 1 -5.59 16.61 -41.55
C LEU A 1 -5.73 18.12 -41.33
N LEU A 2 -6.31 18.89 -42.27
CA LEU A 2 -6.49 20.36 -42.14
C LEU A 2 -7.30 20.76 -40.90
N ILE A 3 -8.35 20.02 -40.55
CA ILE A 3 -9.17 20.27 -39.36
C ILE A 3 -8.33 20.07 -38.10
N ALA A 4 -7.59 18.98 -38.02
CA ALA A 4 -6.72 18.71 -36.88
C ALA A 4 -5.63 19.80 -36.71
N LEU A 5 -5.01 20.24 -37.83
CA LEU A 5 -3.97 21.28 -37.79
C LEU A 5 -4.56 22.63 -37.33
N LYS A 6 -5.76 22.99 -37.81
CA LYS A 6 -6.47 24.18 -37.35
C LYS A 6 -6.78 24.13 -35.86
N ASP A 7 -7.29 23.00 -35.38
CA ASP A 7 -7.66 22.83 -33.97
C ASP A 7 -6.43 22.85 -33.04
N ILE A 8 -5.33 22.20 -33.44
CA ILE A 8 -4.05 22.29 -32.70
C ILE A 8 -3.57 23.75 -32.64
N ARG A 9 -3.56 24.47 -33.78
CA ARG A 9 -3.12 25.85 -33.80
C ARG A 9 -4.00 26.77 -32.96
N GLN A 10 -5.31 26.52 -32.91
CA GLN A 10 -6.25 27.27 -32.10
C GLN A 10 -6.00 27.03 -30.62
N ARG A 11 -5.81 25.77 -30.20
CA ARG A 11 -5.48 25.41 -28.79
C ARG A 11 -4.13 25.96 -28.33
N LEU A 12 -3.10 25.93 -29.19
CA LEU A 12 -1.78 26.52 -28.87
C LEU A 12 -1.83 28.04 -28.70
N ARG A 13 -2.90 28.73 -29.16
CA ARG A 13 -3.10 30.16 -28.94
C ARG A 13 -4.01 30.49 -27.77
N ASP A 14 -4.67 29.47 -27.20
CA ASP A 14 -5.54 29.61 -26.06
C ASP A 14 -4.73 29.47 -24.75
N LYS A 15 -4.72 30.56 -23.95
CA LYS A 15 -4.05 30.58 -22.66
C LYS A 15 -4.64 29.57 -21.67
N SER A 16 -5.94 29.28 -21.78
CA SER A 16 -6.61 28.28 -20.94
C SER A 16 -6.08 26.88 -21.20
N PHE A 17 -5.63 26.59 -22.42
CA PHE A 17 -5.01 25.29 -22.73
C PHE A 17 -3.72 25.07 -21.93
N TYR A 18 -2.86 26.07 -21.81
CA TYR A 18 -1.64 25.96 -21.03
C TYR A 18 -1.93 25.80 -19.55
N LEU A 19 -2.93 26.52 -19.03
CA LEU A 19 -3.32 26.41 -17.63
C LEU A 19 -3.86 25.02 -17.29
N TRP A 20 -4.84 24.53 -18.05
CA TRP A 20 -5.53 23.29 -17.76
C TRP A 20 -4.89 22.04 -18.39
N GLY A 21 -4.21 22.19 -19.51
CA GLY A 21 -3.55 21.09 -20.23
C GLY A 21 -2.13 20.79 -19.79
N ILE A 22 -1.44 21.74 -19.13
CA ILE A 22 -0.05 21.60 -18.73
C ILE A 22 0.14 21.91 -17.24
N ILE A 23 -0.24 23.13 -16.82
CA ILE A 23 0.03 23.60 -15.45
C ILE A 23 -0.78 22.82 -14.42
N ALA A 24 -2.07 22.58 -14.66
CA ALA A 24 -2.91 21.85 -13.72
C ALA A 24 -2.47 20.38 -13.55
N PRO A 25 -2.17 19.61 -14.61
CA PRO A 25 -1.59 18.27 -14.46
C PRO A 25 -0.27 18.25 -13.71
N LEU A 26 0.67 19.12 -14.06
CA LEU A 26 1.97 19.20 -13.38
C LEU A 26 1.83 19.64 -11.92
N GLY A 27 0.94 20.61 -11.66
CA GLY A 27 0.65 21.05 -10.29
C GLY A 27 0.02 19.92 -9.46
N LEU A 28 -0.91 19.17 -10.05
CA LEU A 28 -1.51 18.02 -9.40
C LEU A 28 -0.48 16.91 -9.14
N ALA A 29 0.37 16.60 -10.12
CA ALA A 29 1.46 15.64 -9.96
C ALA A 29 2.45 16.07 -8.86
N ALA A 30 2.78 17.36 -8.78
CA ALA A 30 3.64 17.90 -7.73
C ALA A 30 2.99 17.79 -6.34
N ILE A 31 1.68 18.09 -6.23
CA ILE A 31 0.92 17.95 -4.99
C ILE A 31 0.88 16.49 -4.56
N PHE A 32 0.55 15.57 -5.48
CA PHE A 32 0.56 14.14 -5.17
C PHE A 32 1.95 13.61 -4.84
N SER A 33 2.99 14.09 -5.51
CA SER A 33 4.37 13.72 -5.18
C SER A 33 4.78 14.20 -3.78
N LEU A 34 4.30 15.37 -3.35
CA LEU A 34 4.52 15.89 -2.00
C LEU A 34 3.73 15.11 -0.94
N LEU A 35 2.46 14.82 -1.21
CA LEU A 35 1.58 14.13 -0.26
C LEU A 35 1.91 12.63 -0.16
N PHE A 36 2.26 12.00 -1.26
CA PHE A 36 2.47 10.55 -1.35
C PHE A 36 3.90 10.16 -1.71
N GLY A 37 4.83 11.11 -1.73
CA GLY A 37 6.22 10.87 -2.08
C GLY A 37 6.90 9.90 -1.12
N GLY A 38 6.61 9.97 0.17
CA GLY A 38 7.06 9.01 1.17
C GLY A 38 6.52 7.60 0.92
N LEU A 39 5.23 7.49 0.56
CA LEU A 39 4.61 6.22 0.17
C LEU A 39 5.25 5.62 -1.10
N ALA A 40 5.67 6.47 -2.03
CA ALA A 40 6.27 6.04 -3.29
C ALA A 40 7.77 5.70 -3.17
N SER A 41 8.47 6.23 -2.17
CA SER A 41 9.88 5.89 -1.90
C SER A 41 10.05 4.56 -1.15
N GLY A 42 8.97 4.03 -0.57
CA GLY A 42 9.05 2.85 0.30
C GLY A 42 9.71 3.14 1.65
N GLU A 43 10.06 4.40 1.91
CA GLU A 43 10.53 4.86 3.21
C GLU A 43 9.30 5.14 4.08
N PHE A 44 8.76 4.05 4.64
CA PHE A 44 7.78 4.17 5.71
C PHE A 44 8.56 4.35 7.01
N ASP A 45 8.48 5.52 7.59
CA ASP A 45 8.99 5.77 8.93
C ASP A 45 7.80 5.68 9.91
N PHE A 46 7.37 4.43 10.17
CA PHE A 46 6.32 4.20 11.13
C PHE A 46 6.89 4.01 12.52
N THR A 47 6.31 4.71 13.48
CA THR A 47 6.62 4.54 14.89
C THR A 47 5.59 3.63 15.54
N TYR A 48 6.07 2.53 16.14
CA TYR A 48 5.24 1.60 16.88
C TYR A 48 5.58 1.63 18.37
N ALA A 49 4.56 1.69 19.21
CA ALA A 49 4.74 1.39 20.63
C ALA A 49 4.59 -0.12 20.88
N VAL A 50 5.29 -0.66 21.87
CA VAL A 50 5.11 -2.03 22.31
C VAL A 50 5.00 -2.10 23.82
N ALA A 51 3.93 -2.73 24.33
CA ALA A 51 3.74 -3.07 25.73
C ALA A 51 3.72 -4.59 25.89
N ASP A 52 4.74 -5.12 26.55
CA ASP A 52 4.81 -6.54 26.91
C ASP A 52 4.42 -6.70 28.40
N GLU A 53 3.18 -7.11 28.66
CA GLU A 53 2.69 -7.40 29.99
C GLU A 53 2.80 -8.88 30.37
N ASP A 54 3.26 -9.74 29.43
CA ASP A 54 3.45 -11.16 29.66
C ASP A 54 4.88 -11.50 30.13
N GLY A 55 5.88 -10.90 29.51
CA GLY A 55 7.30 -11.15 29.77
C GLY A 55 7.75 -12.60 29.56
N GLY A 56 6.90 -13.44 28.97
CA GLY A 56 7.16 -14.84 28.72
C GLY A 56 8.01 -15.08 27.47
N VAL A 57 8.29 -16.36 27.18
CA VAL A 57 9.19 -16.75 26.07
C VAL A 57 8.65 -16.28 24.73
N GLN A 58 7.36 -16.46 24.47
CA GLN A 58 6.76 -16.11 23.16
C GLN A 58 6.61 -14.59 23.01
N ALA A 59 6.27 -13.87 24.09
CA ALA A 59 6.21 -12.42 24.08
C ALA A 59 7.59 -11.81 23.79
N ARG A 60 8.63 -12.27 24.49
CA ARG A 60 10.00 -11.84 24.23
C ARG A 60 10.46 -12.20 22.82
N ALA A 61 10.10 -13.38 22.31
CA ALA A 61 10.42 -13.75 20.92
C ALA A 61 9.78 -12.77 19.90
N PHE A 62 8.56 -12.33 20.13
CA PHE A 62 7.93 -11.32 19.28
C PHE A 62 8.68 -9.99 19.34
N VAL A 63 8.99 -9.50 20.53
CA VAL A 63 9.68 -8.22 20.70
C VAL A 63 11.11 -8.29 20.14
N GLU A 64 11.92 -9.26 20.60
CA GLU A 64 13.36 -9.30 20.30
C GLU A 64 13.71 -9.88 18.93
N GLN A 65 12.92 -10.83 18.40
CA GLN A 65 13.24 -11.50 17.14
C GLN A 65 12.44 -10.96 15.96
N VAL A 66 11.34 -10.22 16.20
CA VAL A 66 10.51 -9.65 15.14
C VAL A 66 10.56 -8.12 15.17
N LEU A 67 10.17 -7.48 16.27
CA LEU A 67 10.05 -6.03 16.32
C LEU A 67 11.41 -5.32 16.35
N ARG A 68 12.35 -5.76 17.19
CA ARG A 68 13.68 -5.12 17.31
C ARG A 68 14.46 -5.12 15.99
N PRO A 69 14.59 -6.24 15.25
CA PRO A 69 15.27 -6.25 13.96
C PRO A 69 14.60 -5.37 12.90
N LEU A 70 13.26 -5.26 12.94
CA LEU A 70 12.53 -4.32 12.07
C LEU A 70 12.86 -2.87 12.40
N GLY A 71 13.04 -2.54 13.69
CA GLY A 71 13.51 -1.22 14.12
C GLY A 71 14.96 -0.93 13.67
N GLU A 72 15.85 -1.90 13.80
CA GLU A 72 17.25 -1.78 13.39
C GLU A 72 17.42 -1.63 11.86
N SER A 73 16.49 -2.16 11.08
CA SER A 73 16.50 -2.00 9.63
C SER A 73 16.22 -0.56 9.16
N GLY A 74 15.80 0.34 10.09
CA GLY A 74 15.47 1.73 9.79
C GLY A 74 14.13 1.93 9.07
N THR A 75 13.35 0.86 8.90
CA THR A 75 12.02 0.93 8.28
C THR A 75 10.95 1.34 9.31
N PHE A 76 11.18 1.00 10.59
CA PHE A 76 10.26 1.27 11.69
C PHE A 76 11.02 1.80 12.90
N THR A 77 10.39 2.67 13.68
CA THR A 77 10.87 3.07 14.99
C THR A 77 10.06 2.34 16.05
N ILE A 78 10.73 1.61 16.96
CA ILE A 78 10.06 0.88 18.04
C ILE A 78 10.28 1.61 19.35
N ARG A 79 9.20 1.93 20.07
CA ARG A 79 9.19 2.59 21.37
C ARG A 79 8.58 1.66 22.42
N ASP A 80 9.29 1.41 23.50
CA ASP A 80 8.76 0.62 24.60
C ASP A 80 7.75 1.46 25.40
N ALA A 81 6.58 0.89 25.72
CA ALA A 81 5.59 1.45 26.61
C ALA A 81 5.55 0.65 27.91
N ALA A 82 5.34 1.33 29.04
CA ALA A 82 5.37 0.70 30.35
C ALA A 82 4.10 -0.11 30.65
N SER A 83 3.00 0.14 29.94
CA SER A 83 1.73 -0.59 30.11
C SER A 83 0.90 -0.58 28.84
N ALA A 84 -0.11 -1.46 28.81
CA ALA A 84 -1.09 -1.51 27.73
C ALA A 84 -1.86 -0.18 27.60
N GLU A 85 -2.20 0.47 28.71
CA GLU A 85 -2.89 1.76 28.71
C GLU A 85 -2.01 2.84 28.07
N GLU A 86 -0.72 2.88 28.39
CA GLU A 86 0.22 3.84 27.81
C GLU A 86 0.36 3.60 26.30
N ALA A 87 0.53 2.35 25.87
CA ALA A 87 0.66 1.99 24.45
C ALA A 87 -0.58 2.42 23.65
N ARG A 88 -1.78 2.18 24.19
CA ARG A 88 -3.04 2.61 23.56
C ARG A 88 -3.16 4.13 23.52
N ALA A 89 -2.84 4.82 24.61
CA ALA A 89 -2.89 6.28 24.68
C ALA A 89 -1.93 6.94 23.68
N LEU A 90 -0.74 6.39 23.49
CA LEU A 90 0.23 6.85 22.49
C LEU A 90 -0.31 6.70 21.06
N ALA A 91 -1.00 5.60 20.73
CA ALA A 91 -1.63 5.42 19.44
C ALA A 91 -2.84 6.34 19.24
N GLU A 92 -3.67 6.51 20.26
CA GLU A 92 -4.85 7.39 20.20
C GLU A 92 -4.47 8.88 20.12
N SER A 93 -3.40 9.30 20.80
CA SER A 93 -2.90 10.68 20.70
C SER A 93 -2.17 11.00 19.39
N GLY A 94 -1.78 9.97 18.63
CA GLY A 94 -0.99 10.14 17.42
C GLY A 94 0.51 10.35 17.66
N GLU A 95 0.99 10.11 18.87
CA GLU A 95 2.43 10.11 19.16
C GLU A 95 3.15 8.91 18.53
N VAL A 96 2.41 7.83 18.30
CA VAL A 96 2.86 6.68 17.50
C VAL A 96 1.79 6.32 16.47
N ASP A 97 2.22 5.69 15.38
CA ASP A 97 1.33 5.29 14.28
C ASP A 97 0.49 4.06 14.62
N ALA A 98 1.04 3.15 15.42
CA ALA A 98 0.30 2.04 16.00
C ALA A 98 0.99 1.51 17.26
N ALA A 99 0.30 0.64 18.00
CA ALA A 99 0.83 0.02 19.20
C ALA A 99 0.52 -1.47 19.23
N PHE A 100 1.48 -2.25 19.70
CA PHE A 100 1.32 -3.67 20.02
C PHE A 100 1.15 -3.82 21.52
N VAL A 101 0.12 -4.57 21.90
CA VAL A 101 -0.11 -4.93 23.30
C VAL A 101 -0.13 -6.45 23.42
N ILE A 102 0.76 -6.99 24.24
CA ILE A 102 0.87 -8.40 24.52
C ILE A 102 0.29 -8.62 25.94
N PRO A 103 -0.89 -9.23 26.06
CA PRO A 103 -1.55 -9.37 27.34
C PRO A 103 -0.87 -10.40 28.23
N PRO A 104 -1.05 -10.31 29.57
CA PRO A 104 -0.52 -11.30 30.50
C PRO A 104 -1.07 -12.69 30.19
N GLY A 105 -0.21 -13.71 30.33
CA GLY A 105 -0.55 -15.10 30.04
C GLY A 105 -0.48 -15.50 28.55
N PHE A 106 -0.05 -14.60 27.66
CA PHE A 106 0.09 -14.87 26.23
C PHE A 106 0.98 -16.10 25.97
N SER A 107 2.17 -16.15 26.55
CA SER A 107 3.12 -17.25 26.33
C SER A 107 2.61 -18.57 26.88
N SER A 108 1.94 -18.57 28.02
CA SER A 108 1.38 -19.79 28.60
C SER A 108 0.20 -20.32 27.77
N ALA A 109 -0.66 -19.43 27.28
CA ALA A 109 -1.75 -19.80 26.37
C ALA A 109 -1.22 -20.30 25.02
N ALA A 110 -0.18 -19.69 24.47
CA ALA A 110 0.46 -20.12 23.23
C ALA A 110 1.10 -21.52 23.35
N ALA A 111 1.56 -21.91 24.53
CA ALA A 111 2.11 -23.24 24.80
C ALA A 111 1.02 -24.30 25.06
N SER A 112 -0.22 -23.92 25.37
CA SER A 112 -1.31 -24.84 25.69
C SER A 112 -2.03 -25.33 24.42
N PRO A 113 -2.49 -26.61 24.35
CA PRO A 113 -3.25 -27.13 23.21
C PRO A 113 -4.58 -26.40 22.99
N THR A 114 -5.20 -25.93 24.09
CA THR A 114 -6.51 -25.25 24.08
C THR A 114 -6.43 -23.80 24.51
N GLY A 115 -5.21 -23.29 24.72
CA GLY A 115 -5.02 -21.90 25.14
C GLY A 115 -5.41 -20.93 24.03
N GLU A 116 -6.14 -19.89 24.44
CA GLU A 116 -6.53 -18.77 23.57
C GLU A 116 -5.86 -17.50 24.07
N SER A 117 -5.19 -16.81 23.18
CA SER A 117 -4.61 -15.50 23.46
C SER A 117 -4.45 -14.73 22.15
N SER A 118 -4.26 -13.42 22.25
CA SER A 118 -4.14 -12.53 21.09
C SER A 118 -3.07 -11.48 21.33
N ILE A 119 -2.45 -11.00 20.26
CA ILE A 119 -1.69 -9.76 20.26
C ILE A 119 -2.66 -8.67 19.76
N GLU A 120 -2.86 -7.64 20.56
CA GLU A 120 -3.69 -6.52 20.13
C GLU A 120 -2.83 -5.53 19.32
N VAL A 121 -3.40 -5.03 18.23
CA VAL A 121 -2.78 -3.99 17.41
C VAL A 121 -3.71 -2.78 17.38
N TRP A 122 -3.29 -1.71 18.02
CA TRP A 122 -4.01 -0.44 18.10
C TRP A 122 -3.41 0.53 17.09
N ALA A 123 -4.17 0.91 16.09
CA ALA A 123 -3.73 1.83 15.05
C ALA A 123 -4.27 3.23 15.30
N ASN A 124 -3.43 4.23 15.03
CA ASN A 124 -3.89 5.59 14.92
C ASN A 124 -4.83 5.72 13.70
N ILE A 125 -5.95 6.43 13.88
CA ILE A 125 -6.93 6.66 12.82
C ILE A 125 -6.34 7.41 11.61
N ASP A 126 -5.34 8.24 11.85
CA ASP A 126 -4.65 9.02 10.80
C ASP A 126 -3.54 8.22 10.08
N SER A 127 -3.18 7.03 10.60
CA SER A 127 -2.13 6.15 10.04
C SER A 127 -2.66 4.73 9.73
N PRO A 128 -3.69 4.57 8.89
CA PRO A 128 -4.32 3.26 8.65
C PRO A 128 -3.37 2.24 8.04
N ILE A 129 -2.37 2.69 7.27
CA ILE A 129 -1.35 1.82 6.65
C ILE A 129 -0.44 1.20 7.73
N ALA A 130 -0.07 1.96 8.75
CA ALA A 130 0.69 1.45 9.88
C ALA A 130 -0.07 0.35 10.62
N GLY A 131 -1.39 0.55 10.83
CA GLY A 131 -2.25 -0.47 11.43
C GLY A 131 -2.31 -1.76 10.61
N LEU A 132 -2.45 -1.67 9.29
CA LEU A 132 -2.43 -2.83 8.39
C LEU A 132 -1.07 -3.54 8.41
N ALA A 133 0.03 -2.80 8.38
CA ALA A 133 1.38 -3.36 8.46
C ALA A 133 1.62 -4.04 9.80
N GLY A 134 1.28 -3.39 10.91
CA GLY A 134 1.36 -3.96 12.25
C GLY A 134 0.52 -5.23 12.41
N GLY A 135 -0.73 -5.20 11.93
CA GLY A 135 -1.60 -6.37 11.90
C GLY A 135 -1.01 -7.54 11.09
N SER A 136 -0.36 -7.25 9.97
CA SER A 136 0.33 -8.26 9.17
C SER A 136 1.53 -8.87 9.91
N ILE A 137 2.35 -8.04 10.57
CA ILE A 137 3.50 -8.49 11.38
C ILE A 137 3.02 -9.41 12.52
N ALA A 138 2.03 -8.99 13.28
CA ALA A 138 1.46 -9.78 14.38
C ALA A 138 0.84 -11.10 13.85
N SER A 139 0.10 -11.05 12.75
CA SER A 139 -0.54 -12.22 12.15
C SER A 139 0.47 -13.26 11.67
N GLN A 140 1.58 -12.84 11.07
CA GLN A 140 2.64 -13.74 10.63
C GLN A 140 3.29 -14.43 11.83
N PHE A 141 3.57 -13.70 12.92
CA PHE A 141 4.13 -14.28 14.13
C PHE A 141 3.17 -15.28 14.79
N VAL A 142 1.89 -14.90 14.98
CA VAL A 142 0.86 -15.78 15.53
C VAL A 142 0.66 -17.01 14.64
N GLY A 143 0.69 -16.85 13.32
CA GLY A 143 0.63 -17.96 12.37
C GLY A 143 1.78 -18.97 12.55
N ARG A 144 3.01 -18.49 12.78
CA ARG A 144 4.16 -19.35 13.07
C ARG A 144 3.99 -20.12 14.37
N ILE A 145 3.54 -19.47 15.46
CA ILE A 145 3.26 -20.12 16.74
C ILE A 145 2.19 -21.20 16.55
N ASN A 146 1.09 -20.87 15.90
CA ASN A 146 0.00 -21.82 15.68
C ASN A 146 0.45 -23.03 14.85
N THR A 147 1.28 -22.82 13.82
CA THR A 147 1.83 -23.91 13.02
C THR A 147 2.73 -24.81 13.86
N ALA A 148 3.62 -24.25 14.67
CA ALA A 148 4.48 -25.00 15.57
C ALA A 148 3.65 -25.79 16.59
N ARG A 149 2.64 -25.15 17.19
CA ARG A 149 1.70 -25.78 18.14
C ARG A 149 0.97 -26.98 17.51
N ILE A 150 0.40 -26.81 16.33
CA ILE A 150 -0.29 -27.88 15.61
C ILE A 150 0.67 -29.04 15.33
N ALA A 151 1.90 -28.76 14.88
CA ALA A 151 2.90 -29.78 14.60
C ALA A 151 3.25 -30.61 15.85
N VAL A 152 3.48 -29.94 16.99
CA VAL A 152 3.79 -30.57 18.27
C VAL A 152 2.65 -31.49 18.72
N TYR A 153 1.43 -30.98 18.75
CA TYR A 153 0.28 -31.78 19.22
C TYR A 153 -0.13 -32.87 18.24
N THR A 154 0.08 -32.70 16.94
CA THR A 154 -0.10 -33.75 15.96
C THR A 154 0.92 -34.89 16.17
N TYR A 155 2.19 -34.55 16.45
CA TYR A 155 3.24 -35.52 16.71
C TYR A 155 2.89 -36.39 17.93
N PHE A 156 2.56 -35.77 19.08
CA PHE A 156 2.19 -36.51 20.29
C PHE A 156 0.88 -37.29 20.14
N GLY A 157 -0.09 -36.73 19.40
CA GLY A 157 -1.34 -37.42 19.08
C GLY A 157 -1.13 -38.69 18.25
N LEU A 158 -0.19 -38.68 17.31
CA LEU A 158 0.16 -39.83 16.48
C LEU A 158 0.89 -40.90 17.30
N GLU A 159 1.77 -40.50 18.21
CA GLU A 159 2.48 -41.43 19.10
C GLU A 159 1.62 -41.97 20.25
N ARG A 160 0.41 -41.42 20.43
CA ARG A 160 -0.49 -41.72 21.56
C ARG A 160 0.22 -41.63 22.93
N ARG A 161 1.13 -40.69 23.07
CA ARG A 161 1.95 -40.44 24.24
C ARG A 161 1.61 -39.10 24.84
N ILE A 162 1.61 -39.03 26.16
CA ILE A 162 1.52 -37.74 26.88
C ILE A 162 2.93 -37.17 26.93
N PRO A 163 3.14 -35.88 26.57
CA PRO A 163 4.47 -35.26 26.69
C PRO A 163 4.98 -35.28 28.13
N GLU A 164 6.28 -35.46 28.32
CA GLU A 164 6.93 -35.24 29.62
C GLU A 164 7.13 -33.73 29.84
N ASP A 165 7.28 -33.31 31.11
CA ASP A 165 7.46 -31.91 31.47
C ASP A 165 8.62 -31.25 30.69
N GLY A 166 8.32 -30.23 29.91
CA GLY A 166 9.27 -29.48 29.08
C GLY A 166 9.57 -30.05 27.70
N GLU A 167 9.11 -31.24 27.37
CA GLU A 167 9.32 -31.86 26.04
C GLU A 167 8.53 -31.08 24.94
N GLU A 168 7.35 -30.58 25.27
CA GLU A 168 6.55 -29.72 24.41
C GLU A 168 7.29 -28.45 24.01
N VAL A 169 7.93 -27.80 24.97
CA VAL A 169 8.67 -26.56 24.75
C VAL A 169 9.90 -26.85 23.87
N ALA A 170 10.63 -27.92 24.13
CA ALA A 170 11.80 -28.31 23.35
C ALA A 170 11.40 -28.66 21.87
N LEU A 171 10.25 -29.32 21.69
CA LEU A 171 9.75 -29.63 20.35
C LEU A 171 9.24 -28.36 19.63
N ALA A 172 8.56 -27.48 20.34
CA ALA A 172 8.09 -26.22 19.80
C ALA A 172 9.27 -25.32 19.38
N GLU A 173 10.33 -25.26 20.21
CA GLU A 173 11.57 -24.54 19.87
C GLU A 173 12.26 -25.15 18.64
N ARG A 174 12.35 -26.49 18.57
CA ARG A 174 12.87 -27.16 17.37
C ARG A 174 12.03 -26.92 16.15
N ALA A 175 10.70 -26.97 16.26
CA ALA A 175 9.78 -26.70 15.15
C ALA A 175 9.88 -25.23 14.68
N ALA A 176 10.03 -24.29 15.61
CA ALA A 176 10.23 -22.87 15.30
C ALA A 176 11.61 -22.59 14.69
N ALA A 177 12.64 -23.36 15.07
CA ALA A 177 14.00 -23.25 14.53
C ALA A 177 14.18 -24.01 13.20
N MET A 178 13.23 -24.85 12.79
CA MET A 178 13.29 -25.49 11.48
C MET A 178 13.23 -24.43 10.38
N PRO A 179 14.17 -24.47 9.41
CA PRO A 179 14.06 -23.63 8.25
C PRO A 179 12.74 -23.92 7.55
N ALA A 180 12.07 -22.88 7.08
CA ALA A 180 10.83 -23.04 6.33
C ALA A 180 11.05 -24.03 5.19
N ALA A 181 10.27 -25.13 5.16
CA ALA A 181 10.40 -26.17 4.15
C ALA A 181 10.08 -25.63 2.73
N VAL A 182 9.43 -24.47 2.68
CA VAL A 182 9.16 -23.71 1.46
C VAL A 182 9.65 -22.28 1.70
N GLU A 183 10.83 -21.98 1.17
CA GLU A 183 11.35 -20.63 1.12
C GLU A 183 10.70 -19.93 -0.07
N LEU A 184 10.07 -18.78 0.19
CA LEU A 184 9.72 -17.85 -0.88
C LEU A 184 11.03 -17.28 -1.42
N ILE A 185 11.58 -17.94 -2.42
CA ILE A 185 12.66 -17.35 -3.19
C ILE A 185 11.98 -16.27 -4.04
N PRO A 186 12.25 -14.98 -3.80
CA PRO A 186 11.81 -13.95 -4.73
C PRO A 186 12.35 -14.35 -6.09
N ALA A 187 11.47 -14.41 -7.09
CA ALA A 187 11.89 -14.71 -8.46
C ALA A 187 13.08 -13.81 -8.80
N PRO A 188 14.16 -14.37 -9.42
CA PRO A 188 15.34 -13.56 -9.72
C PRO A 188 14.88 -12.30 -10.43
N GLU A 189 15.34 -11.16 -9.97
CA GLU A 189 14.96 -9.76 -10.32
C GLU A 189 15.16 -9.42 -11.81
N ASN A 190 14.92 -10.33 -12.72
CA ASN A 190 14.80 -10.05 -14.16
C ASN A 190 13.39 -9.56 -14.54
N THR A 191 12.42 -9.70 -13.68
CA THR A 191 11.25 -8.83 -13.68
C THR A 191 11.67 -7.56 -12.95
N LYS A 192 11.99 -6.52 -13.71
CA LYS A 192 12.03 -5.14 -13.22
C LYS A 192 10.82 -4.97 -12.31
N GLU A 193 11.00 -5.09 -11.00
CA GLU A 193 9.94 -4.75 -10.07
C GLU A 193 9.57 -3.33 -10.42
N LEU A 194 8.38 -3.18 -10.97
CA LEU A 194 7.81 -1.86 -11.19
C LEU A 194 7.60 -1.30 -9.80
N GLY A 195 8.61 -0.61 -9.28
CA GLY A 195 8.56 0.01 -7.98
C GLY A 195 7.27 0.82 -7.83
N SER A 196 6.82 1.04 -6.62
CA SER A 196 5.61 1.82 -6.32
C SER A 196 5.55 3.13 -7.12
N LYS A 197 6.69 3.76 -7.39
CA LYS A 197 6.84 4.95 -8.26
C LYS A 197 6.33 4.71 -9.68
N THR A 198 6.63 3.56 -10.26
CA THR A 198 6.21 3.21 -11.64
C THR A 198 4.72 2.87 -11.69
N HIS A 199 4.20 2.19 -10.67
CA HIS A 199 2.76 1.92 -10.54
C HIS A 199 1.97 3.22 -10.39
N PHE A 200 2.45 4.14 -9.54
CA PHE A 200 1.84 5.44 -9.34
C PHE A 200 1.91 6.29 -10.61
N ALA A 201 3.07 6.32 -11.29
CA ALA A 201 3.23 7.02 -12.57
C ALA A 201 2.29 6.48 -13.65
N ALA A 202 2.11 5.16 -13.75
CA ALA A 202 1.18 4.55 -14.69
C ALA A 202 -0.28 4.94 -14.37
N GLY A 203 -0.68 4.93 -13.09
CA GLY A 203 -2.01 5.38 -12.65
C GLY A 203 -2.26 6.85 -12.99
N MET A 204 -1.26 7.72 -12.75
CA MET A 204 -1.33 9.14 -13.11
C MET A 204 -1.40 9.36 -14.62
N ALA A 205 -0.64 8.60 -15.42
CA ALA A 205 -0.71 8.68 -16.87
C ALA A 205 -2.13 8.36 -17.39
N ILE A 206 -2.79 7.34 -16.85
CA ILE A 206 -4.18 7.00 -17.18
C ILE A 206 -5.12 8.15 -16.81
N LEU A 207 -4.98 8.73 -15.64
CA LEU A 207 -5.78 9.88 -15.19
C LEU A 207 -5.61 11.09 -16.14
N PHE A 208 -4.39 11.37 -16.56
CA PHE A 208 -4.11 12.47 -17.51
C PHE A 208 -4.66 12.20 -18.90
N ILE A 209 -4.65 10.96 -19.38
CA ILE A 209 -5.32 10.58 -20.63
C ILE A 209 -6.81 10.88 -20.52
N PHE A 210 -7.48 10.51 -19.42
CA PHE A 210 -8.89 10.82 -19.19
C PHE A 210 -9.17 12.32 -19.20
N LEU A 211 -8.36 13.13 -18.52
CA LEU A 211 -8.48 14.58 -18.50
C LEU A 211 -8.30 15.15 -19.92
N THR A 212 -7.32 14.67 -20.68
CA THR A 212 -7.09 15.13 -22.05
C THR A 212 -8.26 14.80 -22.98
N VAL A 213 -8.87 13.63 -22.84
CA VAL A 213 -10.08 13.26 -23.60
C VAL A 213 -11.26 14.17 -23.25
N GLN A 214 -11.43 14.54 -21.96
CA GLN A 214 -12.48 15.50 -21.56
C GLN A 214 -12.33 16.85 -22.26
N PHE A 215 -11.12 17.36 -22.42
CA PHE A 215 -10.89 18.61 -23.16
C PHE A 215 -11.28 18.49 -24.65
N GLY A 216 -11.11 17.31 -25.24
CA GLY A 216 -11.59 17.02 -26.59
C GLY A 216 -13.11 17.14 -26.70
N VAL A 217 -13.84 16.58 -25.74
CA VAL A 217 -15.30 16.60 -25.67
C VAL A 217 -15.81 18.02 -25.38
N LEU A 218 -15.21 18.74 -24.45
CA LEU A 218 -15.57 20.14 -24.14
C LEU A 218 -15.40 21.04 -25.35
N GLY A 219 -14.32 20.87 -26.13
CA GLY A 219 -14.13 21.62 -27.37
C GLY A 219 -15.22 21.37 -28.42
N LEU A 220 -15.78 20.15 -28.47
CA LEU A 220 -16.95 19.84 -29.31
C LEU A 220 -18.22 20.56 -28.85
N LEU A 221 -18.43 20.60 -27.53
CA LEU A 221 -19.58 21.31 -26.94
C LEU A 221 -19.48 22.82 -27.16
N GLU A 222 -18.29 23.37 -27.00
CA GLU A 222 -18.02 24.81 -27.24
C GLU A 222 -18.28 25.21 -28.70
N GLU A 223 -17.84 24.39 -29.67
CA GLU A 223 -18.15 24.64 -31.08
C GLU A 223 -19.66 24.53 -31.39
N ARG A 224 -20.38 23.67 -30.66
CA ARG A 224 -21.83 23.56 -30.77
C ARG A 224 -22.51 24.80 -30.21
N THR A 225 -22.11 25.30 -29.07
CA THR A 225 -22.69 26.48 -28.43
C THR A 225 -22.34 27.77 -29.20
N ASN A 226 -21.15 27.88 -29.77
CA ASN A 226 -20.71 29.01 -30.57
C ASN A 226 -21.20 28.97 -32.02
N GLY A 227 -22.01 27.96 -32.42
CA GLY A 227 -22.57 27.83 -33.76
C GLY A 227 -21.55 27.48 -34.86
N THR A 228 -20.29 27.29 -34.53
CA THR A 228 -19.22 26.93 -35.49
C THR A 228 -19.41 25.51 -36.01
N MET A 229 -19.97 24.61 -35.22
CA MET A 229 -20.33 23.25 -35.62
C MET A 229 -21.38 23.26 -36.76
N ALA A 230 -22.38 24.13 -36.69
CA ALA A 230 -23.38 24.26 -37.75
C ALA A 230 -22.75 24.68 -39.08
N ARG A 231 -21.79 25.59 -39.08
CA ARG A 231 -21.05 26.02 -40.28
C ARG A 231 -20.15 24.88 -40.83
N LEU A 232 -19.52 24.08 -39.96
CA LEU A 232 -18.75 22.90 -40.38
C LEU A 232 -19.63 21.82 -41.01
N LEU A 233 -20.84 21.64 -40.51
CA LEU A 233 -21.81 20.68 -41.05
C LEU A 233 -22.47 21.15 -42.35
N ALA A 234 -22.58 22.46 -42.55
CA ALA A 234 -23.06 23.06 -43.80
C ALA A 234 -22.00 23.06 -44.92
N ALA A 235 -20.73 22.90 -44.58
CA ALA A 235 -19.67 22.74 -45.57
C ALA A 235 -19.72 21.32 -46.19
N SER A 236 -19.26 21.17 -47.44
CA SER A 236 -19.26 19.90 -48.19
C SER A 236 -18.25 18.89 -47.61
N ILE A 237 -18.13 18.79 -46.30
CA ILE A 237 -17.17 17.94 -45.59
C ILE A 237 -17.92 16.75 -45.01
N ALA A 238 -17.41 15.53 -45.25
CA ALA A 238 -18.00 14.33 -44.69
C ALA A 238 -17.95 14.37 -43.15
N ARG A 239 -19.05 14.08 -42.46
CA ARG A 239 -19.15 14.08 -40.98
C ARG A 239 -18.06 13.22 -40.31
N ARG A 240 -17.70 12.09 -40.95
CA ARG A 240 -16.59 11.21 -40.50
C ARG A 240 -15.24 11.94 -40.43
N SER A 241 -14.98 12.84 -41.38
CA SER A 241 -13.73 13.61 -41.42
C SER A 241 -13.64 14.65 -40.31
N ILE A 242 -14.80 15.19 -39.87
CA ILE A 242 -14.87 16.13 -38.76
C ILE A 242 -14.53 15.38 -37.44
N VAL A 243 -15.19 14.24 -37.22
CA VAL A 243 -14.95 13.41 -36.02
C VAL A 243 -13.52 12.86 -35.98
N ALA A 244 -13.05 12.33 -37.11
CA ALA A 244 -11.68 11.80 -37.20
C ALA A 244 -10.61 12.89 -37.00
N GLY A 245 -10.85 14.11 -37.51
CA GLY A 245 -9.96 15.24 -37.31
C GLY A 245 -9.85 15.63 -35.82
N LYS A 246 -10.97 15.64 -35.11
CA LYS A 246 -10.99 15.95 -33.66
C LYS A 246 -10.40 14.84 -32.81
N ALA A 247 -10.69 13.58 -33.12
CA ALA A 247 -10.08 12.45 -32.46
C ALA A 247 -8.55 12.46 -32.63
N LEU A 248 -8.05 12.77 -33.82
CA LEU A 248 -6.63 12.91 -34.11
C LEU A 248 -6.00 14.06 -33.30
N THR A 249 -6.69 15.19 -33.19
CA THR A 249 -6.23 16.32 -32.36
C THR A 249 -6.10 15.91 -30.90
N SER A 250 -7.12 15.27 -30.33
CA SER A 250 -7.10 14.80 -28.93
C SER A 250 -6.01 13.74 -28.70
N PHE A 251 -5.80 12.86 -29.66
CA PHE A 251 -4.73 11.84 -29.60
C PHE A 251 -3.34 12.46 -29.60
N ILE A 252 -3.08 13.40 -30.52
CA ILE A 252 -1.78 14.10 -30.58
C ILE A 252 -1.52 14.90 -29.30
N LEU A 253 -2.54 15.61 -28.79
CA LEU A 253 -2.42 16.37 -27.55
C LEU A 253 -2.21 15.44 -26.35
N GLY A 254 -2.85 14.29 -26.33
CA GLY A 254 -2.63 13.27 -25.31
C GLY A 254 -1.19 12.76 -25.28
N ILE A 255 -0.59 12.49 -26.44
CA ILE A 255 0.81 12.08 -26.52
C ILE A 255 1.77 13.18 -26.06
N VAL A 256 1.50 14.43 -26.43
CA VAL A 256 2.35 15.57 -26.06
C VAL A 256 2.26 15.89 -24.56
N SER A 257 1.13 15.56 -23.91
CA SER A 257 0.93 15.78 -22.47
C SER A 257 1.45 14.66 -21.56
N MET A 258 1.87 13.56 -22.14
CA MET A 258 2.54 12.43 -21.45
C MET A 258 4.04 12.65 -21.32
#